data_516fa7ae5b4e652ec342788621d7c88b
#
_entry.id   516fa7ae5b4e652ec342788621d7c88b
#
_cell.length_a   1.000
_cell.length_b   1.000
_cell.length_c   1.000
_cell.angle_alpha   90.00
_cell.angle_beta   90.00
_cell.angle_gamma   90.00
#
_symmetry.space_group_name_H-M   'P 1'
#
loop_
_entity.id
_entity.type
_entity.pdbx_description
1 polymer ?
#
loop_
_entity_poly.entity_id
_entity_poly.type
_entity_poly.pdbx_seq_one_letter_code
_entity_poly.pdbx_strand_id
1 'polypeptide(L)' 'IEIQKNTEIKNNQKIIIVDDLIATGGTAIACAELITENFNVKNSDILILSIINLLELGGGKLIKDKGYLLKTLIDYE' A
#
# COMPACT_ATOMS: atom_id res chain seq x y z
N ILE A 1 -7.64 7.40 2.89
CA ILE A 1 -6.92 6.10 2.98
C ILE A 1 -7.50 5.29 4.13
N GLU A 2 -7.65 4.01 3.92
CA GLU A 2 -8.17 3.10 4.93
C GLU A 2 -7.27 1.90 5.07
N ILE A 3 -7.21 1.36 6.28
CA ILE A 3 -6.45 0.17 6.57
C ILE A 3 -7.42 -0.93 6.95
N GLN A 4 -7.35 -2.04 6.22
CA GLN A 4 -8.14 -3.22 6.50
C GLN A 4 -7.21 -4.28 7.10
N LYS A 5 -7.67 -4.90 8.18
CA LYS A 5 -6.88 -5.92 8.87
C LYS A 5 -7.79 -6.99 9.43
N ASN A 6 -7.21 -8.10 9.81
CA ASN A 6 -7.92 -9.12 10.57
C ASN A 6 -8.22 -8.58 11.98
N THR A 7 -8.73 -9.42 12.85
CA THR A 7 -9.16 -9.02 14.19
C THR A 7 -8.14 -8.18 14.94
N GLU A 8 -6.86 -8.51 14.78
CA GLU A 8 -5.75 -7.77 15.38
C GLU A 8 -4.51 -7.96 14.53
N ILE A 9 -3.56 -7.05 14.65
CA ILE A 9 -2.30 -7.15 13.91
C ILE A 9 -1.35 -8.02 14.71
N LYS A 10 -0.95 -9.14 14.12
CA LYS A 10 0.03 -10.07 14.67
C LYS A 10 1.14 -10.30 13.66
N ASN A 11 2.19 -11.01 14.09
CA ASN A 11 3.24 -11.41 13.17
C ASN A 11 2.64 -12.24 12.03
N ASN A 12 3.10 -11.97 10.82
CA ASN A 12 2.69 -12.67 9.60
C ASN A 12 1.26 -12.42 9.15
N GLN A 13 0.58 -11.45 9.72
CA GLN A 13 -0.74 -11.08 9.20
C GLN A 13 -0.61 -10.18 7.99
N LYS A 14 -1.55 -10.34 7.07
CA LYS A 14 -1.61 -9.50 5.88
C LYS A 14 -2.48 -8.28 6.16
N ILE A 15 -2.05 -7.15 5.60
CA ILE A 15 -2.71 -5.87 5.81
C ILE A 15 -3.05 -5.28 4.45
N ILE A 16 -4.26 -4.76 4.32
CA ILE A 16 -4.70 -4.09 3.11
C ILE A 16 -4.87 -2.61 3.40
N ILE A 17 -4.16 -1.79 2.65
CA ILE A 17 -4.32 -0.33 2.68
C ILE A 17 -5.14 0.06 1.46
N VAL A 18 -6.28 0.69 1.69
CA VAL A 18 -7.18 1.11 0.62
C VAL A 18 -7.05 2.61 0.41
N ASP A 19 -6.81 3.01 -0.83
CA ASP A 19 -6.69 4.40 -1.21
C ASP A 19 -7.46 4.63 -2.51
N ASP A 20 -8.05 5.80 -2.66
CA ASP A 20 -8.81 6.13 -3.86
C ASP A 20 -7.90 6.34 -5.06
N LEU A 21 -6.79 7.02 -4.84
CA LEU A 21 -5.93 7.50 -5.90
C LEU A 21 -4.46 7.36 -5.51
N ILE A 22 -3.69 6.72 -6.36
CA ILE A 22 -2.24 6.70 -6.23
C ILE A 22 -1.68 7.75 -7.19
N ALA A 23 -1.07 8.78 -6.62
CA ALA A 23 -0.34 9.80 -7.37
C ALA A 23 1.16 9.53 -7.23
N THR A 24 1.82 10.20 -6.28
CA THR A 24 3.24 9.98 -6.04
C THR A 24 3.51 8.77 -5.16
N GLY A 25 2.48 8.24 -4.50
CA GLY A 25 2.61 7.12 -3.59
C GLY A 25 3.01 7.48 -2.17
N GLY A 26 3.28 8.78 -1.91
CA GLY A 26 3.82 9.21 -0.62
C GLY A 26 2.93 8.88 0.56
N THR A 27 1.62 9.11 0.44
CA THR A 27 0.69 8.86 1.54
C THR A 27 0.58 7.37 1.85
N ALA A 28 0.41 6.55 0.83
CA ALA A 28 0.29 5.10 1.01
C ALA A 28 1.58 4.51 1.57
N ILE A 29 2.73 4.95 1.06
CA ILE A 29 4.03 4.49 1.53
C ILE A 29 4.27 4.91 2.97
N ALA A 30 3.95 6.15 3.34
CA ALA A 30 4.11 6.61 4.71
C ALA A 30 3.26 5.76 5.67
N CYS A 31 2.03 5.45 5.29
CA CYS A 31 1.16 4.60 6.09
C CYS A 31 1.74 3.19 6.24
N ALA A 32 2.23 2.61 5.14
CA ALA A 32 2.83 1.29 5.15
C ALA A 32 4.08 1.25 6.02
N GLU A 33 4.91 2.28 5.97
CA GLU A 33 6.12 2.37 6.78
C GLU A 33 5.80 2.45 8.27
N LEU A 34 4.76 3.19 8.65
CA LEU A 34 4.32 3.22 10.04
C LEU A 34 3.91 1.84 10.53
N ILE A 35 3.25 1.07 9.68
CA ILE A 35 2.81 -0.29 10.03
C ILE A 35 4.01 -1.21 10.19
N THR A 36 4.95 -1.19 9.25
CA THR A 36 6.12 -2.07 9.32
C THR A 36 7.04 -1.72 10.49
N GLU A 37 7.10 -0.43 10.88
CA GLU A 37 7.93 0.01 11.99
C GLU A 37 7.33 -0.33 13.35
N ASN A 38 6.00 -0.35 13.47
CA ASN A 38 5.32 -0.51 14.75
C ASN A 38 4.76 -1.91 14.98
N PHE A 39 4.65 -2.70 13.92
CA PHE A 39 4.16 -4.07 13.99
C PHE A 39 5.13 -4.95 13.23
N ASN A 40 5.31 -6.17 13.66
CA ASN A 40 6.26 -7.07 13.02
C ASN A 40 5.67 -7.65 11.72
N VAL A 41 5.46 -6.78 10.74
CA VAL A 41 4.85 -7.08 9.44
C VAL A 41 5.86 -6.76 8.35
N LYS A 42 6.00 -7.66 7.40
CA LYS A 42 6.92 -7.46 6.27
C LYS A 42 6.25 -6.63 5.18
N ASN A 43 7.05 -5.93 4.36
CA ASN A 43 6.52 -5.18 3.23
C ASN A 43 5.68 -6.07 2.31
N SER A 44 6.11 -7.31 2.09
CA SER A 44 5.39 -8.25 1.23
C SER A 44 4.03 -8.71 1.80
N ASP A 45 3.76 -8.40 3.07
CA ASP A 45 2.47 -8.69 3.68
C ASP A 45 1.49 -7.52 3.60
N ILE A 46 1.91 -6.42 2.98
CA ILE A 46 1.07 -5.24 2.81
C ILE A 46 0.64 -5.14 1.36
N LEU A 47 -0.67 -5.15 1.15
CA LEU A 47 -1.27 -4.89 -0.15
C LEU A 47 -1.85 -3.48 -0.16
N ILE A 48 -1.43 -2.68 -1.12
CA ILE A 48 -2.02 -1.37 -1.35
C ILE A 48 -3.02 -1.53 -2.49
N LEU A 49 -4.28 -1.27 -2.19
CA LEU A 49 -5.38 -1.38 -3.13
C LEU A 49 -5.88 0.00 -3.46
N SER A 50 -5.86 0.36 -4.74
CA SER A 50 -6.31 1.66 -5.19
C SER A 50 -7.25 1.52 -6.37
N ILE A 51 -8.19 2.45 -6.50
CA ILE A 51 -9.08 2.49 -7.65
C ILE A 51 -8.31 3.03 -8.86
N ILE A 52 -7.62 4.14 -8.69
CA ILE A 52 -6.93 4.83 -9.80
C ILE A 52 -5.45 4.97 -9.49
N ASN A 53 -4.62 4.61 -10.44
CA ASN A 53 -3.18 4.82 -10.37
C ASN A 53 -2.78 5.78 -11.50
N LEU A 54 -2.24 6.94 -11.14
CA LEU A 54 -1.75 7.92 -12.11
C LEU A 54 -0.31 7.54 -12.49
N LEU A 55 -0.16 6.87 -13.61
CA LEU A 55 1.12 6.28 -14.02
C LEU A 55 2.22 7.33 -14.18
N GLU A 56 1.89 8.50 -14.70
CA GLU A 56 2.88 9.56 -14.95
C GLU A 56 3.58 10.05 -13.68
N LEU A 57 2.93 9.93 -12.54
CA LEU A 57 3.49 10.40 -11.27
C LEU A 57 4.38 9.36 -10.58
N GLY A 58 4.38 8.13 -11.08
CA GLY A 58 5.34 7.12 -10.64
C GLY A 58 5.09 6.50 -9.28
N GLY A 59 3.97 6.83 -8.61
CA GLY A 59 3.71 6.32 -7.26
C GLY A 59 3.55 4.81 -7.21
N GLY A 60 2.84 4.24 -8.19
CA GLY A 60 2.65 2.79 -8.25
C GLY A 60 3.96 2.05 -8.41
N LYS A 61 4.84 2.55 -9.28
CA LYS A 61 6.17 1.95 -9.45
C LYS A 61 6.98 2.03 -8.16
N LEU A 62 6.95 3.16 -7.48
CA LEU A 62 7.67 3.34 -6.24
C LEU A 62 7.17 2.39 -5.15
N ILE A 63 5.85 2.20 -5.06
CA ILE A 63 5.25 1.25 -4.12
C ILE A 63 5.78 -0.16 -4.37
N LYS A 64 5.80 -0.60 -5.63
CA LYS A 64 6.31 -1.93 -5.99
C LYS A 64 7.80 -2.04 -5.71
N ASP A 65 8.57 -1.00 -6.01
CA ASP A 65 10.03 -1.01 -5.81
C ASP A 65 10.38 -1.12 -4.33
N LYS A 66 9.51 -0.67 -3.43
CA LYS A 66 9.72 -0.81 -1.99
C LYS A 66 9.28 -2.17 -1.44
N GLY A 67 8.77 -3.04 -2.28
CA GLY A 67 8.42 -4.40 -1.89
C GLY A 67 6.98 -4.58 -1.44
N TYR A 68 6.14 -3.55 -1.52
CA TYR A 68 4.72 -3.68 -1.22
C TYR A 68 3.98 -4.27 -2.41
N LEU A 69 2.90 -4.99 -2.14
CA LEU A 69 2.01 -5.45 -3.19
C LEU A 69 1.08 -4.31 -3.58
N LEU A 70 0.77 -4.21 -4.86
CA LEU A 70 -0.12 -3.18 -5.38
C LEU A 70 -1.14 -3.79 -6.31
N LYS A 71 -2.41 -3.42 -6.11
CA LYS A 71 -3.48 -3.76 -7.03
C LYS A 71 -4.29 -2.51 -7.32
N THR A 72 -4.52 -2.24 -8.59
CA THR A 72 -5.30 -1.09 -9.03
C THR A 72 -6.38 -1.55 -10.00
N LEU A 73 -7.50 -0.83 -10.02
CA LEU A 73 -8.59 -1.11 -10.96
C LEU A 73 -8.38 -0.38 -12.27
N ILE A 74 -7.85 0.84 -12.21
CA ILE A 74 -7.63 1.68 -13.37
C ILE A 74 -6.23 2.28 -13.30
N ASP A 75 -5.41 2.03 -14.31
CA ASP A 75 -4.15 2.73 -14.51
C ASP A 75 -4.40 3.84 -15.52
N TYR A 76 -4.15 5.08 -15.12
CA TYR A 76 -4.45 6.25 -15.93
C TYR A 76 -3.16 6.97 -16.32
N GLU A 77 -3.01 7.22 -17.60
CA GLU A 77 -1.88 7.96 -18.15
C GLU A 77 -2.19 9.43 -18.34
#